data_045253e913b2735135655910f1206c03
#
_entry.id   045253e913b2735135655910f1206c03
#
_cell.length_a   1.000
_cell.length_b   1.000
_cell.length_c   1.000
_cell.angle_alpha   90.00
_cell.angle_beta   90.00
_cell.angle_gamma   90.00
#
_symmetry.space_group_name_H-M   'P 1'
#
loop_
_entity.id
_entity.type
_entity.pdbx_description
1 polymer ?
#
loop_
_entity_poly.entity_id
_entity_poly.type
_entity_poly.pdbx_seq_one_letter_code
_entity_poly.pdbx_strand_id
1 'polypeptide(L)'
;NKRGRNFGHLKGVETVKKIVTCSLKLNIPIVTFYVFSSENWKRPKKEISFLFKLIKRYFTDEIDQVVSEGIKINIIGDIKKLSPDLNKILKNSAQLTKKNKKIIVNLAINYGSKHEILNAFKLMKKNISIKKFEKNLYTSNMPDPDILIRTGGQKRLSNFMLWQLAYSELFFLDKLWPDFKSSDLKKIIKKFNKI
;
A
#
# COMPACT_ATOMS: atom_id res chain seq x y z
N ASN A 1 2.09 -17.91 16.60
CA ASN A 1 1.62 -16.85 17.51
C ASN A 1 0.24 -17.19 18.04
N LYS A 2 0.14 -17.44 19.36
CA LYS A 2 -1.13 -17.72 20.09
C LYS A 2 -2.04 -16.47 20.24
N ARG A 3 -1.69 -15.31 19.63
CA ARG A 3 -2.45 -14.05 19.73
C ARG A 3 -3.42 -13.89 18.57
N GLY A 4 -4.63 -13.39 18.84
CA GLY A 4 -5.70 -13.25 17.86
C GLY A 4 -5.33 -12.31 16.68
N ARG A 5 -6.00 -12.46 15.54
CA ARG A 5 -5.76 -11.67 14.30
C ARG A 5 -5.85 -10.15 14.51
N ASN A 6 -6.77 -9.70 15.37
CA ASN A 6 -6.92 -8.27 15.69
C ASN A 6 -5.66 -7.66 16.31
N PHE A 7 -4.94 -8.42 17.17
CA PHE A 7 -3.66 -7.98 17.70
C PHE A 7 -2.61 -7.82 16.59
N GLY A 8 -2.59 -8.75 15.63
CA GLY A 8 -1.72 -8.65 14.45
C GLY A 8 -1.99 -7.40 13.60
N HIS A 9 -3.26 -7.02 13.42
CA HIS A 9 -3.63 -5.81 12.70
C HIS A 9 -3.18 -4.54 13.42
N LEU A 10 -3.37 -4.43 14.74
CA LEU A 10 -2.87 -3.31 15.55
C LEU A 10 -1.36 -3.16 15.42
N LYS A 11 -0.62 -4.23 15.64
CA LYS A 11 0.85 -4.22 15.50
C LYS A 11 1.30 -3.96 14.06
N GLY A 12 0.53 -4.41 13.09
CA GLY A 12 0.77 -4.12 11.67
C GLY A 12 0.74 -2.63 11.34
N VAL A 13 -0.18 -1.86 11.93
CA VAL A 13 -0.25 -0.38 11.76
C VAL A 13 0.97 0.29 12.40
N GLU A 14 1.37 -0.13 13.60
CA GLU A 14 2.60 0.38 14.23
C GLU A 14 3.85 0.12 13.35
N THR A 15 3.88 -1.03 12.68
CA THR A 15 4.96 -1.38 11.75
C THR A 15 4.93 -0.47 10.53
N VAL A 16 3.75 -0.14 9.96
CA VAL A 16 3.63 0.83 8.87
C VAL A 16 4.28 2.15 9.26
N LYS A 17 3.94 2.74 10.42
CA LYS A 17 4.55 3.99 10.92
C LYS A 17 6.07 3.90 10.95
N LYS A 18 6.62 2.85 11.58
CA LYS A 18 8.07 2.66 11.70
C LYS A 18 8.76 2.55 10.33
N ILE A 19 8.14 1.87 9.39
CA ILE A 19 8.69 1.70 8.04
C ILE A 19 8.61 3.01 7.25
N VAL A 20 7.51 3.77 7.33
CA VAL A 20 7.39 5.11 6.70
C VAL A 20 8.47 6.04 7.26
N THR A 21 8.61 6.12 8.59
CA THR A 21 9.66 6.94 9.22
C THR A 21 11.08 6.51 8.81
N CYS A 22 11.32 5.19 8.69
CA CYS A 22 12.60 4.67 8.20
C CYS A 22 12.83 5.04 6.74
N SER A 23 11.79 4.94 5.90
CA SER A 23 11.85 5.28 4.48
C SER A 23 12.14 6.77 4.26
N LEU A 24 11.53 7.66 5.06
CA LEU A 24 11.87 9.09 5.06
C LEU A 24 13.35 9.33 5.35
N LYS A 25 13.90 8.66 6.39
CA LYS A 25 15.33 8.76 6.75
C LYS A 25 16.28 8.20 5.70
N LEU A 26 15.81 7.31 4.85
CA LEU A 26 16.57 6.71 3.76
C LEU A 26 16.35 7.41 2.41
N ASN A 27 15.59 8.51 2.40
CA ASN A 27 15.21 9.26 1.20
C ASN A 27 14.52 8.39 0.14
N ILE A 28 13.74 7.38 0.57
CA ILE A 28 12.92 6.56 -0.32
C ILE A 28 11.72 7.41 -0.75
N PRO A 29 11.55 7.70 -2.04
CA PRO A 29 10.54 8.66 -2.48
C PRO A 29 9.11 8.10 -2.42
N ILE A 30 8.95 6.78 -2.60
CA ILE A 30 7.63 6.16 -2.71
C ILE A 30 7.62 4.82 -1.96
N VAL A 31 6.58 4.59 -1.15
CA VAL A 31 6.32 3.31 -0.48
C VAL A 31 4.87 2.90 -0.70
N THR A 32 4.64 1.67 -1.09
CA THR A 32 3.28 1.14 -1.29
C THR A 32 2.99 0.02 -0.29
N PHE A 33 1.88 0.14 0.44
CA PHE A 33 1.41 -0.89 1.37
C PHE A 33 0.15 -1.57 0.86
N TYR A 34 0.15 -2.91 0.86
CA TYR A 34 -1.03 -3.72 0.56
C TYR A 34 -1.89 -3.86 1.81
N VAL A 35 -2.80 -2.91 2.02
CA VAL A 35 -3.59 -2.80 3.25
C VAL A 35 -4.79 -3.74 3.24
N PHE A 36 -5.53 -3.79 2.10
CA PHE A 36 -6.71 -4.63 1.95
C PHE A 36 -6.89 -5.04 0.48
N SER A 37 -6.80 -6.33 0.21
CA SER A 37 -7.00 -6.86 -1.14
C SER A 37 -8.47 -7.07 -1.47
N SER A 38 -8.81 -7.10 -2.76
CA SER A 38 -10.16 -7.45 -3.23
C SER A 38 -10.61 -8.85 -2.76
N GLU A 39 -9.67 -9.78 -2.56
CA GLU A 39 -9.95 -11.13 -2.06
C GLU A 39 -10.26 -11.15 -0.56
N ASN A 40 -9.86 -10.12 0.19
CA ASN A 40 -10.09 -10.05 1.64
C ASN A 40 -11.57 -9.89 2.03
N TRP A 41 -12.45 -9.54 1.09
CA TRP A 41 -13.89 -9.55 1.34
C TRP A 41 -14.46 -10.94 1.70
N LYS A 42 -13.71 -12.01 1.42
CA LYS A 42 -14.04 -13.39 1.84
C LYS A 42 -13.75 -13.65 3.32
N ARG A 43 -13.09 -12.73 4.03
CA ARG A 43 -12.82 -12.86 5.47
C ARG A 43 -14.10 -12.68 6.30
N PRO A 44 -14.10 -13.14 7.57
CA PRO A 44 -15.23 -12.91 8.48
C PRO A 44 -15.55 -11.41 8.60
N LYS A 45 -16.84 -11.06 8.53
CA LYS A 45 -17.31 -9.65 8.60
C LYS A 45 -16.77 -8.90 9.83
N LYS A 46 -16.65 -9.58 10.98
CA LYS A 46 -16.09 -9.00 12.22
C LYS A 46 -14.62 -8.57 12.04
N GLU A 47 -13.80 -9.37 11.34
CA GLU A 47 -12.40 -9.03 11.05
C GLU A 47 -12.30 -7.82 10.12
N ILE A 48 -13.10 -7.80 9.04
CA ILE A 48 -13.15 -6.68 8.09
C ILE A 48 -13.57 -5.39 8.80
N SER A 49 -14.65 -5.45 9.58
CA SER A 49 -15.14 -4.30 10.35
C SER A 49 -14.09 -3.76 11.33
N PHE A 50 -13.38 -4.65 12.02
CA PHE A 50 -12.28 -4.26 12.91
C PHE A 50 -11.16 -3.54 12.15
N LEU A 51 -10.71 -4.11 11.01
CA LEU A 51 -9.66 -3.51 10.19
C LEU A 51 -10.06 -2.12 9.68
N PHE A 52 -11.29 -1.95 9.19
CA PHE A 52 -11.77 -0.66 8.72
C PHE A 52 -11.92 0.37 9.84
N LYS A 53 -12.37 -0.04 11.03
CA LYS A 53 -12.36 0.83 12.23
C LYS A 53 -10.93 1.28 12.58
N LEU A 54 -9.96 0.38 12.48
CA LEU A 54 -8.56 0.69 12.75
C LEU A 54 -7.99 1.70 11.75
N ILE A 55 -8.25 1.50 10.44
CA ILE A 55 -7.84 2.44 9.39
C ILE A 55 -8.50 3.82 9.63
N LYS A 56 -9.80 3.83 9.90
CA LYS A 56 -10.56 5.06 10.19
C LYS A 56 -9.95 5.83 11.36
N ARG A 57 -9.75 5.14 12.49
CA ARG A 57 -9.13 5.72 13.69
C ARG A 57 -7.75 6.29 13.38
N TYR A 58 -6.91 5.54 12.69
CA TYR A 58 -5.56 5.99 12.33
C TYR A 58 -5.59 7.31 11.56
N PHE A 59 -6.42 7.42 10.52
CA PHE A 59 -6.50 8.64 9.74
C PHE A 59 -7.20 9.79 10.46
N THR A 60 -8.03 9.52 11.45
CA THR A 60 -8.63 10.58 12.28
C THR A 60 -7.61 11.11 13.28
N ASP A 61 -6.86 10.22 13.94
CA ASP A 61 -6.01 10.58 15.08
C ASP A 61 -4.62 11.10 14.64
N GLU A 62 -4.12 10.69 13.46
CA GLU A 62 -2.72 10.90 13.06
C GLU A 62 -2.55 11.81 11.83
N ILE A 63 -3.64 12.32 11.26
CA ILE A 63 -3.56 13.05 9.99
C ILE A 63 -2.71 14.32 10.10
N ASP A 64 -2.80 15.04 11.22
CA ASP A 64 -2.03 16.28 11.43
C ASP A 64 -0.53 15.99 11.49
N GLN A 65 -0.14 14.88 12.12
CA GLN A 65 1.26 14.43 12.12
C GLN A 65 1.72 14.05 10.71
N VAL A 66 0.89 13.33 9.96
CA VAL A 66 1.19 12.95 8.56
C VAL A 66 1.40 14.18 7.69
N VAL A 67 0.58 15.23 7.88
CA VAL A 67 0.72 16.51 7.17
C VAL A 67 2.03 17.20 7.55
N SER A 68 2.32 17.33 8.85
CA SER A 68 3.52 18.04 9.36
C SER A 68 4.83 17.34 9.00
N GLU A 69 4.82 16.01 8.91
CA GLU A 69 5.98 15.23 8.47
C GLU A 69 6.24 15.32 6.95
N GLY A 70 5.36 15.95 6.18
CA GLY A 70 5.49 16.11 4.74
C GLY A 70 5.19 14.85 3.93
N ILE A 71 4.41 13.92 4.50
CA ILE A 71 3.99 12.67 3.88
C ILE A 71 2.78 12.93 2.98
N LYS A 72 2.86 12.52 1.72
CA LYS A 72 1.73 12.53 0.78
C LYS A 72 1.04 11.17 0.81
N ILE A 73 -0.24 11.14 1.20
CA ILE A 73 -1.07 9.93 1.13
C ILE A 73 -1.70 9.83 -0.26
N ASN A 74 -1.55 8.67 -0.87
CA ASN A 74 -2.24 8.31 -2.10
C ASN A 74 -3.00 6.99 -1.89
N ILE A 75 -4.24 6.93 -2.35
CA ILE A 75 -5.08 5.74 -2.22
C ILE A 75 -5.21 5.08 -3.58
N ILE A 76 -4.82 3.82 -3.69
CA ILE A 76 -4.97 3.01 -4.89
C ILE A 76 -5.95 1.86 -4.65
N GLY A 77 -6.81 1.60 -5.62
CA GLY A 77 -7.85 0.56 -5.55
C GLY A 77 -9.28 1.12 -5.68
N ASP A 78 -10.26 0.23 -5.71
CA ASP A 78 -11.68 0.60 -5.84
C ASP A 78 -12.31 0.91 -4.48
N ILE A 79 -12.14 2.14 -4.02
CA ILE A 79 -12.69 2.60 -2.73
C ILE A 79 -14.21 2.84 -2.77
N LYS A 80 -14.87 2.79 -3.94
CA LYS A 80 -16.32 3.02 -4.05
C LYS A 80 -17.13 1.96 -3.30
N LYS A 81 -16.57 0.76 -3.10
CA LYS A 81 -17.18 -0.34 -2.33
C LYS A 81 -17.03 -0.22 -0.82
N LEU A 82 -16.24 0.73 -0.33
CA LEU A 82 -16.09 0.99 1.09
C LEU A 82 -17.29 1.78 1.64
N SER A 83 -17.47 1.75 2.96
CA SER A 83 -18.52 2.57 3.60
C SER A 83 -18.31 4.05 3.27
N PRO A 84 -19.42 4.85 3.14
CA PRO A 84 -19.34 6.28 2.83
C PRO A 84 -18.39 7.04 3.76
N ASP A 85 -18.44 6.75 5.06
CA ASP A 85 -17.59 7.39 6.06
C ASP A 85 -16.11 7.11 5.82
N LEU A 86 -15.74 5.83 5.61
CA LEU A 86 -14.33 5.45 5.37
C LEU A 86 -13.84 6.06 4.06
N ASN A 87 -14.68 6.05 3.02
CA ASN A 87 -14.36 6.66 1.74
C ASN A 87 -14.09 8.17 1.89
N LYS A 88 -14.95 8.87 2.64
CA LYS A 88 -14.80 10.31 2.94
C LYS A 88 -13.49 10.59 3.67
N ILE A 89 -13.16 9.82 4.72
CA ILE A 89 -11.92 9.98 5.49
C ILE A 89 -10.70 9.79 4.60
N LEU A 90 -10.66 8.73 3.80
CA LEU A 90 -9.54 8.44 2.90
C LEU A 90 -9.32 9.55 1.86
N LYS A 91 -10.42 10.04 1.24
CA LYS A 91 -10.36 11.16 0.30
C LYS A 91 -9.87 12.45 0.96
N ASN A 92 -10.39 12.77 2.14
CA ASN A 92 -9.96 13.95 2.89
C ASN A 92 -8.47 13.87 3.25
N SER A 93 -7.99 12.72 3.72
CA SER A 93 -6.57 12.53 4.05
C SER A 93 -5.68 12.71 2.82
N ALA A 94 -6.07 12.14 1.67
CA ALA A 94 -5.35 12.35 0.42
C ALA A 94 -5.35 13.84 -0.01
N GLN A 95 -6.47 14.55 0.16
CA GLN A 95 -6.59 15.96 -0.19
C GLN A 95 -5.76 16.86 0.74
N LEU A 96 -5.79 16.62 2.05
CA LEU A 96 -5.01 17.38 3.03
C LEU A 96 -3.49 17.26 2.78
N THR A 97 -3.06 16.07 2.38
CA THR A 97 -1.63 15.77 2.16
C THR A 97 -1.15 15.99 0.72
N LYS A 98 -2.01 16.43 -0.20
CA LYS A 98 -1.70 16.48 -1.65
C LYS A 98 -0.49 17.35 -2.02
N LYS A 99 -0.19 18.37 -1.22
CA LYS A 99 0.94 19.30 -1.44
C LYS A 99 2.25 18.79 -0.84
N ASN A 100 2.23 17.72 -0.04
CA ASN A 100 3.39 17.14 0.58
C ASN A 100 4.28 16.44 -0.46
N LYS A 101 5.61 16.48 -0.23
CA LYS A 101 6.60 16.03 -1.24
C LYS A 101 7.74 15.20 -0.67
N LYS A 102 7.84 15.01 0.66
CA LYS A 102 8.98 14.27 1.24
C LYS A 102 8.95 12.79 0.94
N ILE A 103 7.75 12.18 0.95
CA ILE A 103 7.51 10.79 0.58
C ILE A 103 6.08 10.62 0.12
N ILE A 104 5.85 9.75 -0.86
CA ILE A 104 4.51 9.30 -1.25
C ILE A 104 4.26 7.95 -0.58
N VAL A 105 3.18 7.85 0.19
CA VAL A 105 2.72 6.60 0.79
C VAL A 105 1.45 6.17 0.06
N ASN A 106 1.57 5.16 -0.79
CA ASN A 106 0.44 4.54 -1.46
C ASN A 106 -0.19 3.50 -0.54
N LEU A 107 -1.48 3.57 -0.37
CA LEU A 107 -2.26 2.59 0.37
C LEU A 107 -3.18 1.85 -0.58
N ALA A 108 -2.85 0.60 -0.87
CA ALA A 108 -3.66 -0.28 -1.69
C ALA A 108 -4.83 -0.83 -0.86
N ILE A 109 -6.03 -0.25 -1.05
CA ILE A 109 -7.25 -0.58 -0.29
C ILE A 109 -8.33 -1.02 -1.27
N ASN A 110 -8.92 -2.19 -1.01
CA ASN A 110 -9.80 -2.88 -1.96
C ASN A 110 -9.16 -2.97 -3.35
N TYR A 111 -7.88 -3.32 -3.33
CA TYR A 111 -7.03 -3.38 -4.50
C TYR A 111 -6.87 -4.83 -4.99
N GLY A 112 -6.79 -4.98 -6.30
CA GLY A 112 -6.40 -6.21 -6.97
C GLY A 112 -5.95 -5.89 -8.39
N SER A 113 -4.73 -6.30 -8.75
CA SER A 113 -4.09 -5.93 -10.02
C SER A 113 -4.90 -6.38 -11.24
N LYS A 114 -5.51 -7.58 -11.20
CA LYS A 114 -6.38 -8.04 -12.30
C LYS A 114 -7.56 -7.10 -12.56
N HIS A 115 -8.16 -6.53 -11.49
CA HIS A 115 -9.22 -5.54 -11.62
C HIS A 115 -8.70 -4.20 -12.14
N GLU A 116 -7.53 -3.75 -11.65
CA GLU A 116 -6.88 -2.54 -12.15
C GLU A 116 -6.60 -2.65 -13.65
N ILE A 117 -5.97 -3.75 -14.09
CA ILE A 117 -5.66 -4.02 -15.50
C ILE A 117 -6.94 -3.98 -16.34
N LEU A 118 -7.98 -4.69 -15.91
CA LEU A 118 -9.24 -4.73 -16.63
C LEU A 118 -9.91 -3.35 -16.72
N ASN A 119 -9.86 -2.56 -15.64
CA ASN A 119 -10.40 -1.21 -15.62
C ASN A 119 -9.58 -0.26 -16.51
N ALA A 120 -8.26 -0.34 -16.45
CA ALA A 120 -7.37 0.46 -17.30
C ALA A 120 -7.64 0.16 -18.79
N PHE A 121 -7.82 -1.11 -19.14
CA PHE A 121 -8.18 -1.52 -20.49
C PHE A 121 -9.54 -0.96 -20.94
N LYS A 122 -10.58 -1.04 -20.10
CA LYS A 122 -11.90 -0.48 -20.40
C LYS A 122 -11.90 1.04 -20.65
N LEU A 123 -11.01 1.77 -20.02
CA LEU A 123 -10.86 3.21 -20.20
C LEU A 123 -10.18 3.58 -21.53
N MET A 124 -9.51 2.64 -22.17
CA MET A 124 -8.90 2.82 -23.50
C MET A 124 -9.94 2.60 -24.61
N LYS A 125 -10.68 3.64 -24.96
CA LYS A 125 -11.77 3.55 -25.96
C LYS A 125 -11.31 3.19 -27.37
N LYS A 126 -10.15 3.69 -27.83
CA LYS A 126 -9.54 3.45 -29.16
C LYS A 126 -8.02 3.61 -29.08
N ASN A 127 -7.28 3.03 -30.03
CA ASN A 127 -5.81 3.08 -30.10
C ASN A 127 -5.13 2.50 -28.87
N ILE A 128 -5.17 1.19 -28.74
CA ILE A 128 -4.55 0.43 -27.65
C ILE A 128 -3.02 0.54 -27.78
N SER A 129 -2.35 1.01 -26.72
CA SER A 129 -0.89 1.01 -26.60
C SER A 129 -0.49 0.89 -25.13
N ILE A 130 0.70 0.39 -24.86
CA ILE A 130 1.26 0.28 -23.50
C ILE A 130 1.20 1.64 -22.81
N LYS A 131 1.68 2.70 -23.45
CA LYS A 131 1.68 4.07 -22.91
C LYS A 131 0.29 4.58 -22.51
N LYS A 132 -0.74 4.26 -23.30
CA LYS A 132 -2.13 4.64 -22.98
C LYS A 132 -2.70 3.77 -21.86
N PHE A 133 -2.35 2.49 -21.84
CA PHE A 133 -2.74 1.58 -20.77
C PHE A 133 -2.20 2.06 -19.42
N GLU A 134 -0.89 2.32 -19.35
CA GLU A 134 -0.22 2.79 -18.12
C GLU A 134 -0.78 4.11 -17.59
N LYS A 135 -1.20 5.02 -18.47
CA LYS A 135 -1.89 6.26 -18.08
C LYS A 135 -3.22 6.04 -17.36
N ASN A 136 -3.82 4.86 -17.48
CA ASN A 136 -5.06 4.51 -16.82
C ASN A 136 -4.88 3.64 -15.56
N LEU A 137 -3.64 3.27 -15.21
CA LEU A 137 -3.33 2.60 -13.94
C LEU A 137 -3.45 3.58 -12.76
N TYR A 138 -3.73 3.06 -11.58
CA TYR A 138 -3.76 3.87 -10.34
C TYR A 138 -2.41 4.53 -10.03
N THR A 139 -1.33 4.00 -10.61
CA THR A 139 0.06 4.44 -10.43
C THR A 139 0.59 5.27 -11.60
N SER A 140 -0.27 5.73 -12.50
CA SER A 140 0.08 6.38 -13.78
C SER A 140 1.05 7.57 -13.70
N ASN A 141 1.16 8.21 -12.54
CA ASN A 141 2.04 9.37 -12.32
C ASN A 141 3.23 9.03 -11.41
N MET A 142 3.57 7.76 -11.31
CA MET A 142 4.66 7.26 -10.45
C MET A 142 5.52 6.27 -11.25
N PRO A 143 6.82 6.16 -10.95
CA PRO A 143 7.64 5.10 -11.48
C PRO A 143 7.18 3.73 -10.95
N ASP A 144 7.53 2.67 -11.66
CA ASP A 144 7.34 1.32 -11.20
C ASP A 144 8.22 1.04 -9.97
N PRO A 145 7.81 0.12 -9.07
CA PRO A 145 8.59 -0.20 -7.88
C PRO A 145 9.89 -0.93 -8.22
N ASP A 146 11.01 -0.50 -7.66
CA ASP A 146 12.29 -1.21 -7.77
C ASP A 146 12.30 -2.49 -6.94
N ILE A 147 11.59 -2.50 -5.81
CA ILE A 147 11.64 -3.57 -4.81
C ILE A 147 10.23 -3.97 -4.36
N LEU A 148 9.95 -5.27 -4.38
CA LEU A 148 8.84 -5.86 -3.63
C LEU A 148 9.37 -6.59 -2.40
N ILE A 149 8.82 -6.28 -1.23
CA ILE A 149 9.07 -7.02 0.01
C ILE A 149 7.80 -7.74 0.42
N ARG A 150 7.84 -9.07 0.47
CA ARG A 150 6.73 -9.87 0.98
C ARG A 150 7.14 -10.64 2.22
N THR A 151 6.43 -10.40 3.31
CA THR A 151 6.57 -11.07 4.60
C THR A 151 5.58 -12.23 4.72
N GLY A 152 5.81 -13.14 5.70
CA GLY A 152 4.90 -14.24 6.04
C GLY A 152 5.17 -15.55 5.31
N GLY A 153 6.37 -15.77 4.77
CA GLY A 153 6.85 -17.05 4.24
C GLY A 153 6.24 -17.49 2.91
N GLN A 154 5.35 -16.69 2.29
CA GLN A 154 4.72 -17.06 1.04
C GLN A 154 5.42 -16.42 -0.16
N LYS A 155 5.79 -17.23 -1.16
CA LYS A 155 6.50 -16.79 -2.37
C LYS A 155 5.53 -16.61 -3.55
N ARG A 156 4.64 -15.61 -3.47
CA ARG A 156 3.68 -15.27 -4.51
C ARG A 156 3.25 -13.80 -4.40
N LEU A 157 2.77 -13.19 -5.49
CA LEU A 157 2.36 -11.78 -5.54
C LEU A 157 0.94 -11.54 -5.04
N SER A 158 0.10 -12.55 -5.02
CA SER A 158 -1.30 -12.49 -4.53
C SER A 158 -2.11 -11.34 -5.15
N ASN A 159 -2.03 -11.20 -6.47
CA ASN A 159 -2.76 -10.18 -7.23
C ASN A 159 -2.35 -8.72 -6.86
N PHE A 160 -1.11 -8.53 -6.42
CA PHE A 160 -0.56 -7.22 -6.07
C PHE A 160 0.34 -6.68 -7.18
N MET A 161 0.00 -5.55 -7.76
CA MET A 161 0.78 -4.74 -8.71
C MET A 161 1.46 -5.57 -9.82
N LEU A 162 0.73 -6.54 -10.43
CA LEU A 162 1.30 -7.51 -11.38
C LEU A 162 1.96 -6.83 -12.59
N TRP A 163 1.41 -5.73 -13.07
CA TRP A 163 1.97 -4.97 -14.19
C TRP A 163 3.23 -4.23 -13.75
N GLN A 164 3.14 -3.49 -12.66
CA GLN A 164 4.19 -2.61 -12.18
C GLN A 164 5.40 -3.34 -11.61
N LEU A 165 5.25 -4.61 -11.19
CA LEU A 165 6.32 -5.43 -10.61
C LEU A 165 7.11 -6.22 -11.66
N ALA A 166 6.90 -5.96 -12.95
CA ALA A 166 7.51 -6.73 -14.04
C ALA A 166 9.05 -6.79 -13.98
N TYR A 167 9.68 -5.72 -13.49
CA TYR A 167 11.14 -5.60 -13.38
C TYR A 167 11.62 -5.35 -11.94
N SER A 168 10.75 -5.58 -10.95
CA SER A 168 11.10 -5.38 -9.54
C SER A 168 11.91 -6.53 -8.97
N GLU A 169 12.86 -6.24 -8.09
CA GLU A 169 13.52 -7.25 -7.28
C GLU A 169 12.60 -7.77 -6.18
N LEU A 170 12.47 -9.10 -6.07
CA LEU A 170 11.51 -9.75 -5.19
C LEU A 170 12.18 -10.32 -3.94
N PHE A 171 11.85 -9.75 -2.77
CA PHE A 171 12.35 -10.21 -1.47
C PHE A 171 11.24 -10.91 -0.68
N PHE A 172 11.38 -12.22 -0.48
CA PHE A 172 10.46 -13.03 0.31
C PHE A 172 11.06 -13.34 1.68
N LEU A 173 10.32 -13.06 2.74
CA LEU A 173 10.75 -13.21 4.12
C LEU A 173 9.78 -14.10 4.91
N ASP A 174 10.32 -15.01 5.73
CA ASP A 174 9.51 -15.85 6.62
C ASP A 174 8.90 -15.05 7.77
N LYS A 175 9.55 -13.96 8.16
CA LYS A 175 9.10 -13.05 9.22
C LYS A 175 7.71 -12.49 8.91
N LEU A 176 6.83 -12.46 9.92
CA LEU A 176 5.50 -11.85 9.80
C LEU A 176 5.59 -10.32 9.73
N TRP A 177 4.61 -9.68 9.09
CA TRP A 177 4.57 -8.22 8.94
C TRP A 177 4.69 -7.47 10.28
N PRO A 178 3.97 -7.83 11.37
CA PRO A 178 4.12 -7.12 12.64
C PRO A 178 5.53 -7.18 13.24
N ASP A 179 6.34 -8.14 12.84
CA ASP A 179 7.71 -8.36 13.35
C ASP A 179 8.77 -7.77 12.41
N PHE A 180 8.36 -7.21 11.26
CA PHE A 180 9.26 -6.56 10.31
C PHE A 180 9.79 -5.24 10.88
N LYS A 181 11.11 -5.05 10.85
CA LYS A 181 11.80 -3.93 11.50
C LYS A 181 12.48 -3.03 10.47
N SER A 182 12.75 -1.78 10.86
CA SER A 182 13.57 -0.85 10.08
C SER A 182 14.94 -1.41 9.72
N SER A 183 15.53 -2.25 10.59
CA SER A 183 16.80 -2.94 10.31
C SER A 183 16.68 -3.95 9.16
N ASP A 184 15.51 -4.60 9.02
CA ASP A 184 15.25 -5.53 7.92
C ASP A 184 15.16 -4.78 6.59
N LEU A 185 14.44 -3.64 6.57
CA LEU A 185 14.36 -2.77 5.40
C LEU A 185 15.75 -2.29 4.98
N LYS A 186 16.56 -1.78 5.92
CA LYS A 186 17.93 -1.33 5.63
C LYS A 186 18.80 -2.43 5.04
N LYS A 187 18.69 -3.67 5.54
CA LYS A 187 19.42 -4.83 4.99
C LYS A 187 19.01 -5.15 3.56
N ILE A 188 17.70 -5.08 3.25
CA ILE A 188 17.19 -5.33 1.91
C ILE A 188 17.70 -4.26 0.94
N ILE A 189 17.60 -2.97 1.30
CA ILE A 189 18.11 -1.89 0.47
C ILE A 189 19.62 -2.01 0.23
N LYS A 190 20.40 -2.35 1.28
CA LYS A 190 21.84 -2.61 1.11
C LYS A 190 22.13 -3.78 0.17
N LYS A 191 21.26 -4.81 0.16
CA LYS A 191 21.39 -5.92 -0.76
C LYS A 191 21.04 -5.49 -2.20
N PHE A 192 19.95 -4.77 -2.37
CA PHE A 192 19.51 -4.22 -3.66
C PHE A 192 20.58 -3.34 -4.32
N ASN A 193 21.19 -2.42 -3.55
CA ASN A 193 22.25 -1.53 -4.07
C ASN A 193 23.55 -2.25 -4.48
N LYS A 194 23.63 -3.56 -4.34
CA LYS A 194 24.77 -4.39 -4.77
C LYS A 194 24.49 -5.22 -6.03
N ILE A 195 23.24 -5.19 -6.49
CA ILE A 195 22.78 -5.79 -7.75
C ILE A 195 22.99 -4.79 -8.88
#